data_e979d5dd2d9520fd4aef94359ad03135
#
_entry.id   e979d5dd2d9520fd4aef94359ad03135
#
_cell.length_a   1.000
_cell.length_b   1.000
_cell.length_c   1.000
_cell.angle_alpha   90.00
_cell.angle_beta   90.00
_cell.angle_gamma   90.00
#
_symmetry.space_group_name_H-M   'P 1'
#
loop_
_entity.id
_entity.type
_entity.pdbx_description
1 polymer ?
#
loop_
_entity_poly.entity_id
_entity_poly.type
_entity_poly.pdbx_seq_one_letter_code
_entity_poly.pdbx_strand_id
1 'polypeptide(L)'
;AGVPEDVLIILPVRNTVVFPGAVVPLTIGRKISLAAAEEASRSGRRIGLVMQRDPTIDEPGAADLHPVGTIARVIRYFTARDGTQHVVCQGEQRFRTLDYISGMPFLAARFDLMAEHAPGNTELEARLRILKDRALEAISLLPQAMPELAGVVNGIESAGQLADLIAGFLDIK
;
A
#
# COMPACT_ATOMS: atom_id res chain seq x y z
N ALA A 1 15.23 22.92 0.25
CA ALA A 1 14.85 22.53 -1.12
C ALA A 1 13.73 21.51 -1.00
N GLY A 2 12.59 21.76 -1.64
CA GLY A 2 11.46 20.82 -1.63
C GLY A 2 11.76 19.58 -2.44
N VAL A 3 10.97 18.51 -2.22
CA VAL A 3 11.03 17.27 -3.01
C VAL A 3 10.55 17.58 -4.43
N PRO A 4 11.29 17.23 -5.51
CA PRO A 4 10.85 17.43 -6.90
C PRO A 4 9.50 16.74 -7.19
N GLU A 5 8.75 17.21 -8.19
CA GLU A 5 7.43 16.66 -8.51
C GLU A 5 7.48 15.24 -9.07
N ASP A 6 8.56 14.90 -9.78
CA ASP A 6 8.83 13.58 -10.35
C ASP A 6 9.41 12.58 -9.35
N VAL A 7 9.50 12.96 -8.08
CA VAL A 7 10.10 12.17 -7.00
C VAL A 7 9.06 11.82 -5.95
N LEU A 8 9.03 10.55 -5.58
CA LEU A 8 8.16 10.01 -4.54
C LEU A 8 8.94 9.84 -3.23
N ILE A 9 8.36 10.27 -2.13
CA ILE A 9 8.87 9.98 -0.78
C ILE A 9 8.63 8.51 -0.50
N ILE A 10 9.68 7.76 -0.15
CA ILE A 10 9.58 6.31 0.09
C ILE A 10 9.55 6.03 1.60
N LEU A 11 8.53 5.30 2.02
CA LEU A 11 8.37 4.79 3.38
C LEU A 11 8.56 3.26 3.37
N PRO A 12 9.69 2.75 3.90
CA PRO A 12 9.91 1.31 4.02
C PRO A 12 8.97 0.68 5.05
N VAL A 13 8.32 -0.42 4.66
CA VAL A 13 7.46 -1.21 5.53
C VAL A 13 8.02 -2.63 5.75
N ARG A 14 7.74 -3.21 6.91
CA ARG A 14 8.20 -4.55 7.30
C ARG A 14 7.03 -5.53 7.25
N ASN A 15 7.25 -6.70 6.68
CA ASN A 15 6.30 -7.84 6.72
C ASN A 15 4.87 -7.48 6.31
N THR A 16 4.71 -6.45 5.47
CA THR A 16 3.40 -5.98 5.05
C THR A 16 3.47 -5.50 3.62
N VAL A 17 2.57 -6.00 2.80
CA VAL A 17 2.29 -5.45 1.48
C VAL A 17 1.02 -4.63 1.56
N VAL A 18 1.09 -3.39 1.11
CA VAL A 18 -0.09 -2.52 1.02
C VAL A 18 -0.64 -2.58 -0.38
N PHE A 19 -1.87 -3.03 -0.52
CA PHE A 19 -2.54 -3.12 -1.82
C PHE A 19 -3.30 -1.83 -2.15
N PRO A 20 -3.49 -1.51 -3.44
CA PRO A 20 -4.41 -0.44 -3.85
C PRO A 20 -5.79 -0.60 -3.20
N GLY A 21 -6.37 0.51 -2.76
CA GLY A 21 -7.66 0.53 -2.06
C GLY A 21 -7.60 0.20 -0.56
N ALA A 22 -6.53 -0.43 -0.07
CA ALA A 22 -6.41 -0.77 1.34
C ALA A 22 -6.12 0.47 2.20
N VAL A 23 -6.73 0.52 3.38
CA VAL A 23 -6.41 1.51 4.42
C VAL A 23 -5.66 0.78 5.53
N VAL A 24 -4.43 1.21 5.80
CA VAL A 24 -3.56 0.54 6.77
C VAL A 24 -3.01 1.53 7.79
N PRO A 25 -3.07 1.18 9.08
CA PRO A 25 -2.31 1.87 10.11
C PRO A 25 -0.88 1.29 10.17
N LEU A 26 0.10 2.18 10.14
CA LEU A 26 1.51 1.84 10.26
C LEU A 26 2.09 2.50 11.49
N THR A 27 2.85 1.74 12.27
CA THR A 27 3.65 2.26 13.38
C THR A 27 5.02 2.65 12.87
N ILE A 28 5.47 3.86 13.18
CA ILE A 28 6.73 4.41 12.71
C ILE A 28 7.64 4.67 13.89
N GLY A 29 8.86 4.15 13.85
CA GLY A 29 9.85 4.37 14.91
C GLY A 29 11.23 4.77 14.39
N ARG A 30 11.52 4.50 13.12
CA ARG A 30 12.83 4.79 12.53
C ARG A 30 12.94 6.24 12.08
N LYS A 31 14.09 6.86 12.30
CA LYS A 31 14.34 8.27 11.92
C LYS A 31 14.01 8.57 10.47
N ILE A 32 14.41 7.67 9.56
CA ILE A 32 14.14 7.81 8.12
C ILE A 32 12.65 7.77 7.80
N SER A 33 11.89 6.89 8.47
CA SER A 33 10.45 6.76 8.29
C SER A 33 9.69 7.93 8.93
N LEU A 34 10.15 8.42 10.07
CA LEU A 34 9.58 9.62 10.71
C LEU A 34 9.73 10.85 9.81
N ALA A 35 10.95 11.10 9.30
CA ALA A 35 11.20 12.21 8.39
C ALA A 35 10.35 12.11 7.11
N ALA A 36 10.17 10.91 6.56
CA ALA A 36 9.32 10.67 5.39
C ALA A 36 7.84 11.01 5.68
N ALA A 37 7.31 10.49 6.80
CA ALA A 37 5.90 10.71 7.18
C ALA A 37 5.61 12.17 7.53
N GLU A 38 6.52 12.82 8.24
CA GLU A 38 6.42 14.25 8.59
C GLU A 38 6.41 15.13 7.33
N GLU A 39 7.34 14.88 6.40
CA GLU A 39 7.39 15.64 5.14
C GLU A 39 6.11 15.41 4.32
N ALA A 40 5.67 14.17 4.18
CA ALA A 40 4.44 13.85 3.45
C ALA A 40 3.21 14.50 4.08
N SER A 41 3.09 14.45 5.40
CA SER A 41 1.97 15.06 6.14
C SER A 41 1.98 16.58 6.00
N ARG A 42 3.16 17.21 6.09
CA ARG A 42 3.33 18.67 5.98
C ARG A 42 3.07 19.20 4.58
N SER A 43 3.53 18.48 3.56
CA SER A 43 3.43 18.90 2.16
C SER A 43 2.15 18.44 1.47
N GLY A 44 1.38 17.53 2.09
CA GLY A 44 0.21 16.89 1.46
C GLY A 44 0.57 15.94 0.31
N ARG A 45 1.85 15.56 0.19
CA ARG A 45 2.34 14.69 -0.89
C ARG A 45 2.02 13.23 -0.61
N ARG A 46 1.87 12.48 -1.69
CA ARG A 46 1.79 11.02 -1.64
C ARG A 46 3.13 10.41 -1.24
N ILE A 47 3.07 9.24 -0.66
CA ILE A 47 4.23 8.42 -0.31
C ILE A 47 4.20 7.10 -1.07
N GLY A 48 5.37 6.51 -1.30
CA GLY A 48 5.50 5.14 -1.79
C GLY A 48 5.75 4.19 -0.63
N LEU A 49 4.82 3.29 -0.39
CA LEU A 49 4.98 2.20 0.59
C LEU A 49 5.70 1.03 -0.09
N VAL A 50 6.90 0.71 0.36
CA VAL A 50 7.73 -0.35 -0.23
C VAL A 50 8.17 -1.33 0.84
N MET A 51 7.92 -2.62 0.61
CA MET A 51 8.30 -3.67 1.55
C MET A 51 9.81 -3.89 1.53
N GLN A 52 10.39 -4.06 2.73
CA GLN A 52 11.77 -4.51 2.89
C GLN A 52 11.92 -5.98 2.49
N ARG A 53 13.06 -6.33 1.86
CA ARG A 53 13.43 -7.71 1.58
C ARG A 53 13.78 -8.47 2.85
N ASP A 54 14.54 -7.83 3.73
CA ASP A 54 14.92 -8.36 5.04
C ASP A 54 14.37 -7.44 6.14
N PRO A 55 13.38 -7.88 6.92
CA PRO A 55 12.78 -7.07 7.97
C PRO A 55 13.71 -6.81 9.16
N THR A 56 14.84 -7.51 9.28
CA THR A 56 15.80 -7.35 10.38
C THR A 56 16.70 -6.13 10.21
N ILE A 57 16.80 -5.58 8.99
CA ILE A 57 17.59 -4.38 8.71
C ILE A 57 16.88 -3.16 9.30
N ASP A 58 17.53 -2.50 10.25
CA ASP A 58 16.96 -1.32 10.92
C ASP A 58 17.01 -0.06 10.06
N GLU A 59 18.07 0.14 9.32
CA GLU A 59 18.26 1.27 8.41
C GLU A 59 18.35 0.78 6.96
N PRO A 60 17.20 0.45 6.32
CA PRO A 60 17.20 -0.06 4.95
C PRO A 60 17.62 1.01 3.96
N GLY A 61 18.52 0.64 3.06
CA GLY A 61 18.84 1.40 1.87
C GLY A 61 18.01 0.96 0.65
N ALA A 62 18.30 1.55 -0.50
CA ALA A 62 17.61 1.24 -1.76
C ALA A 62 17.66 -0.25 -2.14
N ALA A 63 18.81 -0.90 -1.93
CA ALA A 63 19.02 -2.32 -2.26
C ALA A 63 18.21 -3.28 -1.38
N ASP A 64 17.81 -2.84 -0.19
CA ASP A 64 17.08 -3.64 0.79
C ASP A 64 15.56 -3.61 0.55
N LEU A 65 15.10 -2.89 -0.47
CA LEU A 65 13.70 -2.73 -0.79
C LEU A 65 13.31 -3.51 -2.05
N HIS A 66 12.04 -3.92 -2.11
CA HIS A 66 11.48 -4.47 -3.33
C HIS A 66 11.32 -3.37 -4.39
N PRO A 67 11.39 -3.71 -5.69
CA PRO A 67 11.30 -2.71 -6.77
C PRO A 67 9.89 -2.20 -7.00
N VAL A 68 8.88 -2.88 -6.48
CA VAL A 68 7.46 -2.52 -6.63
C VAL A 68 6.87 -2.18 -5.29
N GLY A 69 6.14 -1.08 -5.25
CA GLY A 69 5.41 -0.61 -4.08
C GLY A 69 4.04 -0.07 -4.44
N THR A 70 3.38 0.53 -3.47
CA THR A 70 2.07 1.17 -3.64
C THR A 70 2.16 2.64 -3.24
N ILE A 71 1.76 3.52 -4.15
CA ILE A 71 1.54 4.93 -3.85
C ILE A 71 0.37 5.01 -2.88
N ALA A 72 0.54 5.77 -1.82
CA ALA A 72 -0.46 5.95 -0.80
C ALA A 72 -0.61 7.42 -0.42
N ARG A 73 -1.82 7.77 -0.03
CA ARG A 73 -2.12 9.06 0.59
C ARG A 73 -2.08 8.92 2.11
N VAL A 74 -1.42 9.85 2.77
CA VAL A 74 -1.47 9.96 4.23
C VAL A 74 -2.82 10.55 4.62
N ILE A 75 -3.66 9.74 5.29
CA ILE A 75 -4.97 10.17 5.80
C ILE A 75 -4.79 10.85 7.14
N ARG A 76 -3.93 10.28 8.01
CA ARG A 76 -3.71 10.76 9.35
C ARG A 76 -2.30 10.46 9.83
N TYR A 77 -1.68 11.42 10.48
CA TYR A 77 -0.41 11.29 11.19
C TYR A 77 -0.60 11.78 12.62
N PHE A 78 -0.23 10.97 13.61
CA PHE A 78 -0.44 11.33 15.01
C PHE A 78 0.53 10.60 15.93
N THR A 79 0.74 11.21 17.10
CA THR A 79 1.50 10.60 18.21
C THR A 79 0.52 10.00 19.20
N ALA A 80 0.71 8.73 19.53
CA ALA A 80 -0.07 8.05 20.57
C ALA A 80 0.37 8.52 21.97
N ARG A 81 -0.40 8.16 23.00
CA ARG A 81 -0.13 8.59 24.39
C ARG A 81 1.20 8.05 24.94
N ASP A 82 1.67 6.94 24.43
CA ASP A 82 2.96 6.31 24.77
C ASP A 82 4.16 6.90 24.02
N GLY A 83 3.94 7.94 23.20
CA GLY A 83 4.96 8.58 22.38
C GLY A 83 5.20 7.92 21.01
N THR A 84 4.52 6.80 20.71
CA THR A 84 4.65 6.10 19.43
C THR A 84 4.01 6.91 18.30
N GLN A 85 4.71 6.99 17.18
CA GLN A 85 4.21 7.68 15.98
C GLN A 85 3.44 6.71 15.09
N HIS A 86 2.30 7.15 14.61
CA HIS A 86 1.43 6.38 13.72
C HIS A 86 1.07 7.18 12.48
N VAL A 87 1.00 6.48 11.36
CA VAL A 87 0.46 7.02 10.10
C VAL A 87 -0.62 6.08 9.58
N VAL A 88 -1.76 6.63 9.20
CA VAL A 88 -2.81 5.90 8.50
C VAL A 88 -2.72 6.27 7.03
N CYS A 89 -2.52 5.28 6.20
CA CYS A 89 -2.34 5.44 4.76
C CYS A 89 -3.42 4.72 3.98
N GLN A 90 -3.84 5.30 2.87
CA GLN A 90 -4.70 4.65 1.88
C GLN A 90 -3.90 4.39 0.61
N GLY A 91 -3.76 3.12 0.22
CA GLY A 91 -3.15 2.72 -1.04
C GLY A 91 -3.98 3.18 -2.23
N GLU A 92 -3.32 3.69 -3.26
CA GLU A 92 -3.97 4.19 -4.46
C GLU A 92 -3.60 3.36 -5.70
N GLN A 93 -2.31 3.27 -6.03
CA GLN A 93 -1.85 2.65 -7.27
C GLN A 93 -0.46 2.02 -7.08
N ARG A 94 -0.18 0.93 -7.80
CA ARG A 94 1.16 0.34 -7.86
C ARG A 94 2.11 1.20 -8.65
N PHE A 95 3.35 1.19 -8.22
CA PHE A 95 4.46 1.83 -8.93
C PHE A 95 5.71 0.95 -8.89
N ARG A 96 6.61 1.22 -9.81
CA ARG A 96 7.97 0.66 -9.84
C ARG A 96 8.96 1.76 -9.54
N THR A 97 9.88 1.50 -8.62
CA THR A 97 11.03 2.39 -8.40
C THR A 97 11.99 2.31 -9.58
N LEU A 98 12.47 3.46 -10.03
CA LEU A 98 13.52 3.58 -11.04
C LEU A 98 14.87 3.84 -10.35
N ASP A 99 15.09 5.08 -9.92
CA ASP A 99 16.34 5.53 -9.32
C ASP A 99 16.06 6.16 -7.95
N TYR A 100 16.86 5.76 -6.95
CA TYR A 100 16.85 6.42 -5.64
C TYR A 100 17.71 7.68 -5.67
N ILE A 101 17.21 8.73 -5.02
CA ILE A 101 17.84 10.04 -4.97
C ILE A 101 18.45 10.24 -3.60
N SER A 102 19.73 10.66 -3.57
CA SER A 102 20.47 10.97 -2.33
C SER A 102 20.26 12.42 -1.88
N GLY A 103 20.63 12.71 -0.64
CA GLY A 103 20.67 14.08 -0.10
C GLY A 103 19.40 14.52 0.63
N MET A 104 18.45 13.62 0.86
CA MET A 104 17.26 13.86 1.66
C MET A 104 17.35 13.11 3.00
N PRO A 105 16.67 13.57 4.06
CA PRO A 105 16.64 12.89 5.36
C PRO A 105 15.78 11.63 5.36
N PHE A 106 15.20 11.26 4.23
CA PHE A 106 14.37 10.09 3.97
C PHE A 106 14.72 9.49 2.62
N LEU A 107 14.25 8.28 2.35
CA LEU A 107 14.37 7.66 1.03
C LEU A 107 13.42 8.36 0.05
N ALA A 108 13.94 8.63 -1.13
CA ALA A 108 13.20 9.23 -2.23
C ALA A 108 13.61 8.58 -3.54
N ALA A 109 12.67 8.39 -4.45
CA ALA A 109 12.93 7.71 -5.71
C ALA A 109 12.11 8.32 -6.87
N ARG A 110 12.69 8.28 -8.07
CA ARG A 110 11.91 8.37 -9.31
C ARG A 110 11.15 7.07 -9.52
N PHE A 111 10.01 7.15 -10.17
CA PHE A 111 9.10 6.02 -10.28
C PHE A 111 8.30 6.04 -11.58
N ASP A 112 7.86 4.86 -11.98
CA ASP A 112 6.86 4.67 -13.03
C ASP A 112 5.57 4.12 -12.44
N LEU A 113 4.44 4.67 -12.86
CA LEU A 113 3.13 4.13 -12.51
C LEU A 113 2.91 2.81 -13.26
N MET A 114 2.44 1.81 -12.53
CA MET A 114 2.03 0.54 -13.13
C MET A 114 0.54 0.61 -13.47
N ALA A 115 0.24 0.65 -14.77
CA ALA A 115 -1.13 0.64 -15.23
C ALA A 115 -1.79 -0.72 -14.92
N GLU A 116 -3.01 -0.70 -14.43
CA GLU A 116 -3.84 -1.89 -14.38
C GLU A 116 -4.31 -2.20 -15.81
N HIS A 117 -3.78 -3.25 -16.40
CA HIS A 117 -4.26 -3.77 -17.67
C HIS A 117 -5.43 -4.71 -17.37
N ALA A 118 -6.64 -4.19 -17.47
CA ALA A 118 -7.84 -5.02 -17.58
C ALA A 118 -8.17 -5.14 -19.08
N PRO A 119 -7.78 -6.21 -19.77
CA PRO A 119 -8.31 -6.46 -21.09
C PRO A 119 -9.83 -6.64 -20.95
N GLY A 120 -10.62 -5.80 -21.60
CA GLY A 120 -12.06 -5.95 -21.73
C GLY A 120 -12.37 -7.23 -22.48
N ASN A 121 -12.50 -8.31 -21.77
CA ASN A 121 -12.66 -9.67 -22.29
C ASN A 121 -13.82 -10.31 -21.53
N THR A 122 -14.81 -10.78 -22.25
CA THR A 122 -16.01 -11.46 -21.72
C THR A 122 -15.65 -12.65 -20.80
N GLU A 123 -14.54 -13.33 -21.06
CA GLU A 123 -14.06 -14.42 -20.22
C GLU A 123 -13.60 -13.88 -18.85
N LEU A 124 -12.88 -12.77 -18.82
CA LEU A 124 -12.44 -12.13 -17.57
C LEU A 124 -13.63 -11.66 -16.73
N GLU A 125 -14.65 -11.09 -17.38
CA GLU A 125 -15.88 -10.64 -16.71
C GLU A 125 -16.64 -11.84 -16.11
N ALA A 126 -16.72 -12.96 -16.83
CA ALA A 126 -17.34 -14.18 -16.33
C ALA A 126 -16.57 -14.75 -15.14
N ARG A 127 -15.24 -14.78 -15.20
CA ARG A 127 -14.38 -15.22 -14.10
C ARG A 127 -14.50 -14.30 -12.87
N LEU A 128 -14.55 -12.99 -13.09
CA LEU A 128 -14.77 -12.02 -12.03
C LEU A 128 -16.08 -12.27 -11.28
N ARG A 129 -17.18 -12.54 -12.02
CA ARG A 129 -18.47 -12.86 -11.42
C ARG A 129 -18.39 -14.12 -10.56
N ILE A 130 -17.80 -15.20 -11.09
CA ILE A 130 -17.62 -16.46 -10.35
C ILE A 130 -16.80 -16.24 -9.08
N LEU A 131 -15.71 -15.46 -9.18
CA LEU A 131 -14.87 -15.19 -8.03
C LEU A 131 -15.59 -14.35 -6.96
N LYS A 132 -16.40 -13.36 -7.37
CA LYS A 132 -17.27 -12.62 -6.45
C LYS A 132 -18.25 -13.53 -5.72
N ASP A 133 -18.93 -14.40 -6.44
CA ASP A 133 -19.89 -15.34 -5.85
C ASP A 133 -19.21 -16.24 -4.82
N ARG A 134 -18.01 -16.75 -5.12
CA ARG A 134 -17.21 -17.54 -4.18
C ARG A 134 -16.73 -16.75 -2.98
N ALA A 135 -16.33 -15.50 -3.16
CA ALA A 135 -15.93 -14.64 -2.07
C ALA A 135 -17.11 -14.34 -1.12
N LEU A 136 -18.29 -14.07 -1.67
CA LEU A 136 -19.52 -13.86 -0.88
C LEU A 136 -19.95 -15.13 -0.13
N GLU A 137 -19.85 -16.30 -0.78
CA GLU A 137 -20.09 -17.59 -0.13
C GLU A 137 -19.13 -17.80 1.04
N ALA A 138 -17.82 -17.55 0.85
CA ALA A 138 -16.82 -17.68 1.90
C ALA A 138 -17.11 -16.71 3.08
N ILE A 139 -17.46 -15.45 2.79
CA ILE A 139 -17.84 -14.46 3.81
C ILE A 139 -19.05 -14.93 4.63
N SER A 140 -20.04 -15.56 3.99
CA SER A 140 -21.24 -16.06 4.66
C SER A 140 -20.97 -17.23 5.62
N LEU A 141 -19.86 -17.93 5.42
CA LEU A 141 -19.43 -19.06 6.26
C LEU A 141 -18.52 -18.63 7.43
N LEU A 142 -18.12 -17.36 7.49
CA LEU A 142 -17.32 -16.87 8.60
C LEU A 142 -18.17 -16.83 9.90
N PRO A 143 -17.58 -17.21 11.05
CA PRO A 143 -18.31 -17.24 12.35
C PRO A 143 -18.86 -15.88 12.78
N GLN A 144 -18.24 -14.80 12.33
CA GLN A 144 -18.73 -13.43 12.52
C GLN A 144 -19.13 -12.90 11.15
N ALA A 145 -20.42 -12.71 10.95
CA ALA A 145 -20.94 -12.09 9.75
C ALA A 145 -20.35 -10.68 9.60
N MET A 146 -19.70 -10.43 8.46
CA MET A 146 -19.14 -9.13 8.09
C MET A 146 -19.94 -8.53 6.91
N PRO A 147 -21.15 -8.00 7.15
CA PRO A 147 -22.01 -7.48 6.07
C PRO A 147 -21.32 -6.33 5.31
N GLU A 148 -20.46 -5.55 5.98
CA GLU A 148 -19.69 -4.49 5.34
C GLU A 148 -18.73 -5.05 4.29
N LEU A 149 -18.09 -6.20 4.56
CA LEU A 149 -17.19 -6.86 3.62
C LEU A 149 -17.91 -7.38 2.38
N ALA A 150 -19.11 -7.95 2.57
CA ALA A 150 -19.97 -8.35 1.46
C ALA A 150 -20.35 -7.15 0.57
N GLY A 151 -20.65 -6.00 1.19
CA GLY A 151 -20.92 -4.74 0.49
C GLY A 151 -19.71 -4.28 -0.35
N VAL A 152 -18.51 -4.37 0.21
CA VAL A 152 -17.27 -4.04 -0.49
C VAL A 152 -17.06 -4.96 -1.71
N VAL A 153 -17.19 -6.29 -1.55
CA VAL A 153 -17.04 -7.25 -2.65
C VAL A 153 -18.05 -6.99 -3.77
N ASN A 154 -19.29 -6.70 -3.43
CA ASN A 154 -20.32 -6.37 -4.43
C ASN A 154 -20.00 -5.09 -5.23
N GLY A 155 -19.42 -4.08 -4.57
CA GLY A 155 -19.05 -2.81 -5.19
C GLY A 155 -17.79 -2.84 -6.07
N ILE A 156 -17.02 -3.93 -6.07
CA ILE A 156 -15.81 -4.05 -6.88
C ILE A 156 -16.17 -4.26 -8.35
N GLU A 157 -15.58 -3.49 -9.24
CA GLU A 157 -15.84 -3.56 -10.68
C GLU A 157 -14.67 -4.16 -11.48
N SER A 158 -13.46 -4.17 -10.92
CA SER A 158 -12.28 -4.74 -11.60
C SER A 158 -11.78 -6.03 -10.97
N ALA A 159 -11.26 -6.93 -11.82
CA ALA A 159 -10.65 -8.17 -11.37
C ALA A 159 -9.40 -7.92 -10.51
N GLY A 160 -8.63 -6.85 -10.81
CA GLY A 160 -7.47 -6.43 -10.04
C GLY A 160 -7.84 -6.02 -8.62
N GLN A 161 -8.87 -5.18 -8.47
CA GLN A 161 -9.36 -4.76 -7.15
C GLN A 161 -9.83 -5.94 -6.30
N LEU A 162 -10.53 -6.92 -6.91
CA LEU A 162 -10.97 -8.11 -6.18
C LEU A 162 -9.79 -8.99 -5.77
N ALA A 163 -8.81 -9.16 -6.66
CA ALA A 163 -7.59 -9.89 -6.36
C ALA A 163 -6.80 -9.24 -5.23
N ASP A 164 -6.68 -7.92 -5.23
CA ASP A 164 -6.00 -7.14 -4.20
C ASP A 164 -6.72 -7.26 -2.84
N LEU A 165 -8.05 -7.19 -2.84
CA LEU A 165 -8.84 -7.39 -1.63
C LEU A 165 -8.60 -8.78 -1.05
N ILE A 166 -8.71 -9.82 -1.88
CA ILE A 166 -8.50 -11.21 -1.45
C ILE A 166 -7.07 -11.40 -0.94
N ALA A 167 -6.06 -10.90 -1.68
CA ALA A 167 -4.65 -11.01 -1.29
C ALA A 167 -4.37 -10.35 0.07
N GLY A 168 -5.07 -9.25 0.39
CA GLY A 168 -4.95 -8.57 1.68
C GLY A 168 -5.43 -9.41 2.88
N PHE A 169 -6.27 -10.43 2.65
CA PHE A 169 -6.75 -11.36 3.68
C PHE A 169 -5.96 -12.67 3.73
N LEU A 170 -5.10 -12.94 2.74
CA LEU A 170 -4.30 -14.15 2.71
C LEU A 170 -3.03 -13.96 3.54
N ASP A 171 -2.82 -14.83 4.53
CA ASP A 171 -1.55 -14.94 5.25
C ASP A 171 -0.57 -15.77 4.41
N ILE A 172 0.00 -15.13 3.39
CA ILE A 172 1.00 -15.75 2.52
C ILE A 172 2.37 -15.47 3.13
N LYS A 173 3.02 -16.56 3.58
CA LYS A 173 4.40 -16.53 4.07
C LYS A 173 5.39 -16.67 2.93
#